data_28105499d59457217eb6e3bc8e2fc717
#
_entry.id   28105499d59457217eb6e3bc8e2fc717
#
_cell.length_a   1.000
_cell.length_b   1.000
_cell.length_c   1.000
_cell.angle_alpha   90.00
_cell.angle_beta   90.00
_cell.angle_gamma   90.00
#
_symmetry.space_group_name_H-M   'P 1'
#
loop_
_entity.id
_entity.type
_entity.pdbx_description
1 polymer ?
#
loop_
_entity_poly.entity_id
_entity_poly.type
_entity_poly.pdbx_seq_one_letter_code
_entity_poly.pdbx_strand_id
1 'polypeptide(L)'
;MPDTAGVKVLAYHWVDPEPGRRLRAWGLTPDVFAAQMTALVDGGYKVLSLAEALQVVRGERPVSHKTVALTFDDGYMDLLDHALPVLRRFELPATFFLVSDRVGGTNTWDARHGDPPRPLMGWKDAAALAAEGMEIGSHSRTHPFLTNLSESEIDQEIRGSKEVIEDRLGRPVRFFSYPHGLHDTRCRRLVASAGYSAACSTRFGGNGAATDPFQMHRSEITHYDTSWSFRFKARTGFGIRAWATATAGELLPRFMTGQNGMTP
;
A
#
# COMPACT_ATOMS: atom_id res chain seq x y z
N MET A 1 16.96 -2.96 18.77
CA MET A 1 15.98 -1.90 18.44
C MET A 1 15.48 -2.14 17.03
N PRO A 2 14.16 -2.13 16.77
CA PRO A 2 13.65 -2.26 15.40
C PRO A 2 14.21 -1.11 14.55
N ASP A 3 14.49 -1.43 13.28
CA ASP A 3 15.03 -0.44 12.35
C ASP A 3 13.95 0.57 11.96
N THR A 4 14.11 1.80 12.41
CA THR A 4 13.26 2.94 12.08
C THR A 4 13.94 3.89 11.11
N ALA A 5 15.13 3.55 10.62
CA ALA A 5 15.80 4.35 9.59
C ALA A 5 15.02 4.34 8.27
N GLY A 6 15.25 5.35 7.45
CA GLY A 6 14.66 5.40 6.13
C GLY A 6 13.25 6.00 6.07
N VAL A 7 12.65 5.91 4.89
CA VAL A 7 11.30 6.41 4.60
C VAL A 7 10.23 5.45 5.13
N LYS A 8 9.17 5.99 5.73
CA LYS A 8 8.02 5.20 6.18
C LYS A 8 6.95 5.26 5.10
N VAL A 9 6.56 4.12 4.58
CA VAL A 9 5.48 4.04 3.59
C VAL A 9 4.18 3.74 4.33
N LEU A 10 3.19 4.63 4.20
CA LEU A 10 1.88 4.51 4.81
C LEU A 10 0.90 3.92 3.78
N ALA A 11 0.19 2.87 4.17
CA ALA A 11 -0.75 2.18 3.31
C ALA A 11 -2.19 2.45 3.73
N TYR A 12 -2.99 2.96 2.81
CA TYR A 12 -4.41 3.25 2.93
C TYR A 12 -5.20 2.35 1.97
N HIS A 13 -6.51 2.24 2.17
CA HIS A 13 -7.40 1.56 1.24
C HIS A 13 -8.48 2.51 0.77
N TRP A 14 -9.58 2.71 1.52
CA TRP A 14 -10.64 3.65 1.14
C TRP A 14 -10.85 4.78 2.15
N VAL A 15 -11.40 5.89 1.67
CA VAL A 15 -11.77 7.06 2.46
C VAL A 15 -13.23 7.39 2.15
N ASP A 16 -14.13 7.08 3.09
CA ASP A 16 -15.58 7.13 2.89
C ASP A 16 -16.27 7.62 4.16
N PRO A 17 -17.28 8.50 4.09
CA PRO A 17 -18.09 8.89 5.25
C PRO A 17 -18.68 7.69 6.00
N GLU A 18 -19.00 6.61 5.27
CA GLU A 18 -19.49 5.35 5.80
C GLU A 18 -18.51 4.20 5.54
N PRO A 19 -17.45 4.05 6.34
CA PRO A 19 -16.35 3.13 6.04
C PRO A 19 -16.71 1.63 6.13
N GLY A 20 -18.00 1.27 6.30
CA GLY A 20 -18.48 -0.10 6.34
C GLY A 20 -18.58 -0.65 7.77
N ARG A 21 -19.00 -1.92 7.90
CA ARG A 21 -19.21 -2.57 9.21
C ARG A 21 -18.15 -3.62 9.53
N ARG A 22 -17.92 -4.59 8.65
CA ARG A 22 -17.02 -5.73 8.88
C ARG A 22 -15.60 -5.44 8.41
N LEU A 23 -15.47 -4.79 7.27
CA LEU A 23 -14.17 -4.36 6.72
C LEU A 23 -13.78 -2.95 7.13
N ARG A 24 -14.52 -2.32 8.03
CA ARG A 24 -14.27 -0.93 8.47
C ARG A 24 -12.84 -0.67 8.97
N ALA A 25 -12.13 -1.73 9.34
CA ALA A 25 -10.73 -1.60 9.74
C ALA A 25 -9.88 -0.88 8.68
N TRP A 26 -10.18 -1.09 7.41
CA TRP A 26 -9.42 -0.57 6.28
C TRP A 26 -9.91 0.79 5.76
N GLY A 27 -11.08 1.25 6.23
CA GLY A 27 -11.69 2.52 5.82
C GLY A 27 -11.46 3.63 6.82
N LEU A 28 -11.23 4.83 6.33
CA LEU A 28 -11.17 6.05 7.13
C LEU A 28 -12.31 6.98 6.75
N THR A 29 -12.77 7.81 7.69
CA THR A 29 -13.62 8.93 7.32
C THR A 29 -12.79 10.05 6.71
N PRO A 30 -13.39 10.90 5.81
CA PRO A 30 -12.69 12.02 5.21
C PRO A 30 -12.05 12.97 6.22
N ASP A 31 -12.73 13.24 7.34
CA ASP A 31 -12.20 14.11 8.39
C ASP A 31 -10.96 13.53 9.07
N VAL A 32 -10.95 12.21 9.33
CA VAL A 32 -9.79 11.53 9.91
C VAL A 32 -8.61 11.56 8.93
N PHE A 33 -8.86 11.29 7.65
CA PHE A 33 -7.82 11.36 6.62
C PHE A 33 -7.26 12.77 6.49
N ALA A 34 -8.12 13.79 6.40
CA ALA A 34 -7.70 15.19 6.34
C ALA A 34 -6.87 15.61 7.57
N ALA A 35 -7.28 15.20 8.77
CA ALA A 35 -6.55 15.47 10.00
C ALA A 35 -5.17 14.77 10.01
N GLN A 36 -5.06 13.58 9.45
CA GLN A 36 -3.77 12.88 9.31
C GLN A 36 -2.83 13.61 8.34
N MET A 37 -3.32 14.07 7.18
CA MET A 37 -2.50 14.84 6.22
C MET A 37 -2.06 16.18 6.84
N THR A 38 -2.96 16.89 7.49
CA THR A 38 -2.64 18.12 8.25
C THR A 38 -1.54 17.83 9.28
N ALA A 39 -1.65 16.73 10.05
CA ALA A 39 -0.66 16.38 11.05
C ALA A 39 0.74 16.05 10.45
N LEU A 40 0.81 15.55 9.23
CA LEU A 40 2.09 15.37 8.51
C LEU A 40 2.67 16.72 8.12
N VAL A 41 1.88 17.60 7.51
CA VAL A 41 2.32 18.92 7.05
C VAL A 41 2.77 19.79 8.23
N ASP A 42 1.93 19.96 9.25
CA ASP A 42 2.22 20.74 10.46
C ASP A 42 3.38 20.14 11.26
N GLY A 43 3.52 18.81 11.21
CA GLY A 43 4.61 18.08 11.83
C GLY A 43 5.95 18.25 11.09
N GLY A 44 5.98 18.92 9.94
CA GLY A 44 7.17 19.12 9.11
C GLY A 44 7.68 17.82 8.47
N TYR A 45 6.77 16.90 8.15
CA TYR A 45 7.13 15.70 7.41
C TYR A 45 7.32 16.02 5.92
N LYS A 46 8.37 15.47 5.32
CA LYS A 46 8.53 15.44 3.88
C LYS A 46 7.78 14.22 3.32
N VAL A 47 6.80 14.46 2.48
CA VAL A 47 6.10 13.39 1.76
C VAL A 47 6.80 13.20 0.42
N LEU A 48 7.30 11.99 0.17
CA LEU A 48 7.96 11.59 -1.06
C LEU A 48 7.01 10.79 -1.94
N SER A 49 7.22 10.86 -3.25
CA SER A 49 6.69 9.84 -4.15
C SER A 49 7.34 8.48 -3.86
N LEU A 50 6.72 7.38 -4.29
CA LEU A 50 7.31 6.06 -4.10
C LEU A 50 8.60 5.89 -4.92
N ALA A 51 8.72 6.61 -6.04
CA ALA A 51 9.95 6.69 -6.82
C ALA A 51 11.09 7.34 -6.05
N GLU A 52 10.84 8.42 -5.34
CA GLU A 52 11.83 9.06 -4.46
C GLU A 52 12.15 8.19 -3.24
N ALA A 53 11.14 7.48 -2.70
CA ALA A 53 11.36 6.49 -1.64
C ALA A 53 12.28 5.34 -2.09
N LEU A 54 12.14 4.90 -3.34
CA LEU A 54 13.04 3.89 -3.91
C LEU A 54 14.48 4.40 -4.04
N GLN A 55 14.70 5.69 -4.34
CA GLN A 55 16.04 6.27 -4.34
C GLN A 55 16.70 6.22 -2.95
N VAL A 56 15.90 6.39 -1.88
CA VAL A 56 16.38 6.20 -0.50
C VAL A 56 16.80 4.76 -0.25
N VAL A 57 15.98 3.79 -0.69
CA VAL A 57 16.28 2.36 -0.58
C VAL A 57 17.54 1.99 -1.35
N ARG A 58 17.80 2.62 -2.48
CA ARG A 58 19.02 2.42 -3.28
C ARG A 58 20.25 3.17 -2.74
N GLY A 59 20.09 3.97 -1.69
CA GLY A 59 21.17 4.80 -1.16
C GLY A 59 21.52 6.03 -2.03
N GLU A 60 20.69 6.33 -3.03
CA GLU A 60 20.87 7.44 -3.98
C GLU A 60 20.38 8.78 -3.41
N ARG A 61 19.60 8.74 -2.33
CA ARG A 61 18.99 9.91 -1.71
C ARG A 61 19.10 9.85 -0.18
N PRO A 62 19.58 10.91 0.48
CA PRO A 62 19.56 11.01 1.93
C PRO A 62 18.12 11.15 2.44
N VAL A 63 17.87 10.63 3.63
CA VAL A 63 16.54 10.65 4.27
C VAL A 63 16.62 11.15 5.69
N SER A 64 15.62 11.94 6.12
CA SER A 64 15.40 12.31 7.52
C SER A 64 14.40 11.37 8.18
N HIS A 65 14.36 11.38 9.50
CA HIS A 65 13.39 10.61 10.29
C HIS A 65 11.93 11.07 10.09
N LYS A 66 11.72 12.30 9.59
CA LYS A 66 10.39 12.85 9.22
C LYS A 66 10.15 12.74 7.73
N THR A 67 10.28 11.54 7.18
CA THR A 67 10.03 11.28 5.77
C THR A 67 9.07 10.12 5.61
N VAL A 68 7.99 10.35 4.86
CA VAL A 68 6.95 9.36 4.57
C VAL A 68 6.68 9.29 3.07
N ALA A 69 6.03 8.21 2.63
CA ALA A 69 5.37 8.10 1.33
C ALA A 69 3.95 7.58 1.53
N LEU A 70 3.02 7.98 0.66
CA LEU A 70 1.61 7.63 0.74
C LEU A 70 1.25 6.63 -0.36
N THR A 71 0.58 5.55 0.02
CA THR A 71 0.11 4.54 -0.94
C THR A 71 -1.34 4.19 -0.64
N PHE A 72 -2.11 3.90 -1.70
CA PHE A 72 -3.50 3.49 -1.63
C PHE A 72 -3.65 2.19 -2.41
N ASP A 73 -4.15 1.14 -1.76
CA ASP A 73 -4.36 -0.15 -2.40
C ASP A 73 -5.78 -0.27 -2.99
N ASP A 74 -6.00 -1.25 -3.85
CA ASP A 74 -7.24 -1.68 -4.47
C ASP A 74 -7.84 -0.74 -5.54
N GLY A 75 -7.58 0.55 -5.50
CA GLY A 75 -8.11 1.50 -6.48
C GLY A 75 -9.58 1.87 -6.25
N TYR A 76 -10.00 2.06 -5.01
CA TYR A 76 -11.38 2.44 -4.67
C TYR A 76 -11.80 3.78 -5.26
N MET A 77 -13.06 3.87 -5.73
CA MET A 77 -13.62 5.07 -6.36
C MET A 77 -13.73 6.25 -5.39
N ASP A 78 -14.07 5.98 -4.13
CA ASP A 78 -14.24 7.00 -3.08
C ASP A 78 -12.97 7.83 -2.81
N LEU A 79 -11.80 7.31 -3.18
CA LEU A 79 -10.54 8.04 -3.09
C LEU A 79 -10.52 9.30 -3.95
N LEU A 80 -11.24 9.32 -5.07
CA LEU A 80 -11.32 10.48 -5.95
C LEU A 80 -12.11 11.63 -5.31
N ASP A 81 -13.16 11.29 -4.57
CA ASP A 81 -14.05 12.26 -3.95
C ASP A 81 -13.53 12.75 -2.59
N HIS A 82 -12.82 11.91 -1.86
CA HIS A 82 -12.50 12.16 -0.46
C HIS A 82 -11.01 12.28 -0.14
N ALA A 83 -10.15 11.48 -0.79
CA ALA A 83 -8.71 11.55 -0.55
C ALA A 83 -8.01 12.54 -1.49
N LEU A 84 -8.30 12.49 -2.79
CA LEU A 84 -7.65 13.30 -3.81
C LEU A 84 -7.74 14.81 -3.56
N PRO A 85 -8.90 15.40 -3.17
CA PRO A 85 -8.99 16.82 -2.84
C PRO A 85 -8.04 17.25 -1.71
N VAL A 86 -7.84 16.38 -0.72
CA VAL A 86 -6.93 16.65 0.40
C VAL A 86 -5.48 16.56 -0.07
N LEU A 87 -5.13 15.55 -0.88
CA LEU A 87 -3.80 15.42 -1.46
C LEU A 87 -3.44 16.63 -2.32
N ARG A 88 -4.37 17.09 -3.17
CA ARG A 88 -4.21 18.30 -3.99
C ARG A 88 -3.99 19.57 -3.14
N ARG A 89 -4.82 19.75 -2.10
CA ARG A 89 -4.73 20.91 -1.21
C ARG A 89 -3.35 21.09 -0.60
N PHE A 90 -2.69 19.98 -0.27
CA PHE A 90 -1.37 19.99 0.37
C PHE A 90 -0.23 19.63 -0.60
N GLU A 91 -0.51 19.48 -1.89
CA GLU A 91 0.44 19.09 -2.94
C GLU A 91 1.21 17.80 -2.59
N LEU A 92 0.51 16.81 -2.01
CA LEU A 92 1.11 15.57 -1.57
C LEU A 92 1.13 14.53 -2.69
N PRO A 93 2.30 13.99 -3.06
CA PRO A 93 2.39 12.88 -3.99
C PRO A 93 1.85 11.59 -3.34
N ALA A 94 1.24 10.74 -4.15
CA ALA A 94 0.75 9.44 -3.71
C ALA A 94 0.84 8.40 -4.84
N THR A 95 0.84 7.11 -4.45
CA THR A 95 0.79 5.97 -5.38
C THR A 95 -0.52 5.21 -5.18
N PHE A 96 -1.24 4.95 -6.27
CA PHE A 96 -2.48 4.18 -6.28
C PHE A 96 -2.23 2.83 -6.94
N PHE A 97 -2.42 1.74 -6.22
CA PHE A 97 -2.24 0.38 -6.72
C PHE A 97 -3.58 -0.18 -7.19
N LEU A 98 -3.66 -0.54 -8.47
CA LEU A 98 -4.89 -1.00 -9.11
C LEU A 98 -4.93 -2.52 -9.27
N VAL A 99 -6.10 -3.11 -9.02
CA VAL A 99 -6.41 -4.50 -9.38
C VAL A 99 -6.90 -4.50 -10.82
N SER A 100 -6.05 -4.86 -11.79
CA SER A 100 -6.22 -4.51 -13.20
C SER A 100 -7.50 -5.06 -13.85
N ASP A 101 -7.88 -6.30 -13.52
CA ASP A 101 -9.08 -6.94 -14.09
C ASP A 101 -10.38 -6.50 -13.36
N ARG A 102 -10.28 -5.62 -12.37
CA ARG A 102 -11.41 -5.09 -11.59
C ARG A 102 -11.62 -3.60 -11.76
N VAL A 103 -10.77 -2.92 -12.52
CA VAL A 103 -10.90 -1.49 -12.83
C VAL A 103 -12.28 -1.21 -13.47
N GLY A 104 -13.02 -0.28 -12.87
CA GLY A 104 -14.40 0.04 -13.25
C GLY A 104 -15.47 -0.96 -12.75
N GLY A 105 -15.07 -1.94 -11.96
CA GLY A 105 -15.94 -2.93 -11.32
C GLY A 105 -16.06 -2.71 -9.80
N THR A 106 -15.99 -3.80 -9.04
CA THR A 106 -16.10 -3.78 -7.58
C THR A 106 -15.10 -4.75 -6.94
N ASN A 107 -14.82 -4.59 -5.63
CA ASN A 107 -13.95 -5.43 -4.83
C ASN A 107 -14.57 -6.80 -4.49
N THR A 108 -14.86 -7.60 -5.49
CA THR A 108 -15.55 -8.90 -5.33
C THR A 108 -14.77 -9.91 -4.49
N TRP A 109 -13.45 -9.76 -4.31
CA TRP A 109 -12.63 -10.62 -3.43
C TRP A 109 -13.03 -10.52 -1.95
N ASP A 110 -13.70 -9.44 -1.55
CA ASP A 110 -14.17 -9.23 -0.18
C ASP A 110 -15.62 -9.70 0.05
N ALA A 111 -16.31 -10.20 -0.97
CA ALA A 111 -17.74 -10.60 -0.91
C ALA A 111 -18.05 -11.56 0.27
N ARG A 112 -17.09 -12.44 0.64
CA ARG A 112 -17.21 -13.37 1.77
C ARG A 112 -17.36 -12.68 3.13
N HIS A 113 -16.95 -11.41 3.26
CA HIS A 113 -17.01 -10.67 4.51
C HIS A 113 -18.39 -10.06 4.78
N GLY A 114 -19.27 -10.03 3.76
CA GLY A 114 -20.69 -9.64 3.90
C GLY A 114 -20.92 -8.14 4.01
N ASP A 115 -19.93 -7.31 3.73
CA ASP A 115 -20.12 -5.89 3.42
C ASP A 115 -20.52 -5.75 1.94
N PRO A 116 -21.30 -4.72 1.56
CA PRO A 116 -21.61 -4.44 0.17
C PRO A 116 -20.32 -4.24 -0.65
N PRO A 117 -20.28 -4.75 -1.90
CA PRO A 117 -19.15 -4.49 -2.78
C PRO A 117 -18.95 -2.99 -3.00
N ARG A 118 -17.69 -2.52 -2.92
CA ARG A 118 -17.31 -1.12 -3.16
C ARG A 118 -16.92 -0.91 -4.60
N PRO A 119 -17.34 0.20 -5.24
CA PRO A 119 -16.91 0.57 -6.57
C PRO A 119 -15.41 0.82 -6.64
N LEU A 120 -14.80 0.41 -7.75
CA LEU A 120 -13.41 0.71 -8.07
C LEU A 120 -13.36 1.73 -9.22
N MET A 121 -12.35 2.60 -9.20
CA MET A 121 -12.14 3.62 -10.23
C MET A 121 -12.00 3.00 -11.62
N GLY A 122 -12.48 3.73 -12.63
CA GLY A 122 -12.35 3.32 -14.04
C GLY A 122 -11.01 3.74 -14.63
N TRP A 123 -10.73 3.28 -15.86
CA TRP A 123 -9.49 3.63 -16.57
C TRP A 123 -9.35 5.13 -16.85
N LYS A 124 -10.48 5.85 -17.06
CA LYS A 124 -10.46 7.32 -17.22
C LYS A 124 -10.01 8.01 -15.96
N ASP A 125 -10.44 7.51 -14.80
CA ASP A 125 -10.09 8.07 -13.49
C ASP A 125 -8.60 7.82 -13.19
N ALA A 126 -8.12 6.59 -13.44
CA ALA A 126 -6.71 6.26 -13.30
C ALA A 126 -5.82 7.10 -14.23
N ALA A 127 -6.26 7.34 -15.47
CA ALA A 127 -5.55 8.21 -16.40
C ALA A 127 -5.52 9.67 -15.92
N ALA A 128 -6.63 10.18 -15.35
CA ALA A 128 -6.68 11.52 -14.78
C ALA A 128 -5.74 11.66 -13.56
N LEU A 129 -5.73 10.70 -12.64
CA LEU A 129 -4.78 10.67 -11.52
C LEU A 129 -3.33 10.72 -12.03
N ALA A 130 -3.02 9.90 -13.03
CA ALA A 130 -1.68 9.85 -13.61
C ALA A 130 -1.29 11.15 -14.33
N ALA A 131 -2.24 11.86 -14.96
CA ALA A 131 -2.01 13.17 -15.58
C ALA A 131 -1.74 14.27 -14.56
N GLU A 132 -2.26 14.13 -13.35
CA GLU A 132 -2.01 15.03 -12.21
C GLU A 132 -0.71 14.71 -11.44
N GLY A 133 0.08 13.76 -11.93
CA GLY A 133 1.36 13.41 -11.31
C GLY A 133 1.27 12.37 -10.20
N MET A 134 0.08 11.82 -9.94
CA MET A 134 -0.05 10.66 -9.05
C MET A 134 0.55 9.42 -9.73
N GLU A 135 1.18 8.56 -8.95
CA GLU A 135 1.79 7.34 -9.46
C GLU A 135 0.76 6.20 -9.47
N ILE A 136 0.70 5.48 -10.59
CA ILE A 136 -0.15 4.29 -10.70
C ILE A 136 0.75 3.07 -10.62
N GLY A 137 0.42 2.17 -9.69
CA GLY A 137 1.05 0.88 -9.50
C GLY A 137 0.09 -0.28 -9.75
N SER A 138 0.61 -1.50 -9.67
CA SER A 138 -0.17 -2.72 -9.83
C SER A 138 -0.43 -3.42 -8.49
N HIS A 139 -1.66 -3.93 -8.33
CA HIS A 139 -2.07 -4.77 -7.20
C HIS A 139 -2.54 -6.16 -7.67
N SER A 140 -1.83 -6.76 -8.63
CA SER A 140 -2.18 -7.96 -9.37
C SER A 140 -3.40 -7.80 -10.30
N ARG A 141 -3.79 -8.88 -10.98
CA ARG A 141 -4.96 -8.89 -11.87
C ARG A 141 -6.28 -9.02 -11.11
N THR A 142 -6.36 -9.99 -10.18
CA THR A 142 -7.62 -10.42 -9.57
C THR A 142 -7.62 -10.39 -8.04
N HIS A 143 -6.50 -9.93 -7.41
CA HIS A 143 -6.31 -9.84 -5.96
C HIS A 143 -6.31 -11.19 -5.21
N PRO A 144 -5.61 -12.23 -5.69
CA PRO A 144 -5.54 -13.51 -5.02
C PRO A 144 -4.48 -13.54 -3.92
N PHE A 145 -4.51 -14.57 -3.09
CA PHE A 145 -3.35 -14.95 -2.27
C PHE A 145 -2.27 -15.56 -3.17
N LEU A 146 -1.30 -14.77 -3.63
CA LEU A 146 -0.27 -15.21 -4.57
C LEU A 146 0.50 -16.44 -4.09
N THR A 147 0.73 -16.55 -2.78
CA THR A 147 1.44 -17.69 -2.18
C THR A 147 0.73 -19.02 -2.32
N ASN A 148 -0.57 -19.02 -2.62
CA ASN A 148 -1.39 -20.22 -2.82
C ASN A 148 -1.43 -20.67 -4.29
N LEU A 149 -0.84 -19.90 -5.20
CA LEU A 149 -0.86 -20.15 -6.63
C LEU A 149 0.38 -20.92 -7.10
N SER A 150 0.25 -21.58 -8.24
CA SER A 150 1.39 -22.10 -8.98
C SER A 150 2.25 -20.95 -9.53
N GLU A 151 3.49 -21.22 -9.89
CA GLU A 151 4.41 -20.22 -10.41
C GLU A 151 3.91 -19.57 -11.71
N SER A 152 3.27 -20.34 -12.59
CA SER A 152 2.67 -19.86 -13.82
C SER A 152 1.49 -18.91 -13.55
N GLU A 153 0.63 -19.23 -12.58
CA GLU A 153 -0.48 -18.35 -12.17
C GLU A 153 0.03 -17.08 -11.51
N ILE A 154 1.08 -17.16 -10.67
CA ILE A 154 1.72 -15.98 -10.08
C ILE A 154 2.26 -15.06 -11.19
N ASP A 155 2.94 -15.60 -12.21
CA ASP A 155 3.47 -14.80 -13.33
C ASP A 155 2.33 -14.13 -14.12
N GLN A 156 1.22 -14.83 -14.36
CA GLN A 156 0.04 -14.25 -15.00
C GLN A 156 -0.58 -13.10 -14.20
N GLU A 157 -0.67 -13.25 -12.88
CA GLU A 157 -1.17 -12.20 -11.99
C GLU A 157 -0.25 -10.97 -11.95
N ILE A 158 1.06 -11.18 -11.93
CA ILE A 158 2.06 -10.10 -11.81
C ILE A 158 2.32 -9.44 -13.15
N ARG A 159 2.74 -10.20 -14.16
CA ARG A 159 3.09 -9.69 -15.49
C ARG A 159 1.85 -9.20 -16.23
N GLY A 160 0.78 -9.99 -16.23
CA GLY A 160 -0.46 -9.62 -16.92
C GLY A 160 -1.08 -8.34 -16.36
N SER A 161 -1.02 -8.09 -15.05
CA SER A 161 -1.50 -6.81 -14.49
C SER A 161 -0.67 -5.61 -14.95
N LYS A 162 0.66 -5.77 -15.02
CA LYS A 162 1.56 -4.72 -15.53
C LYS A 162 1.22 -4.37 -16.98
N GLU A 163 1.15 -5.38 -17.83
CA GLU A 163 0.86 -5.21 -19.26
C GLU A 163 -0.48 -4.51 -19.50
N VAL A 164 -1.54 -4.93 -18.79
CA VAL A 164 -2.87 -4.30 -18.90
C VAL A 164 -2.83 -2.84 -18.49
N ILE A 165 -2.19 -2.50 -17.35
CA ILE A 165 -2.16 -1.11 -16.87
C ILE A 165 -1.31 -0.24 -17.81
N GLU A 166 -0.16 -0.74 -18.26
CA GLU A 166 0.72 -0.03 -19.21
C GLU A 166 0.05 0.23 -20.55
N ASP A 167 -0.66 -0.77 -21.11
CA ASP A 167 -1.42 -0.64 -22.34
C ASP A 167 -2.52 0.42 -22.21
N ARG A 168 -3.26 0.41 -21.12
CA ARG A 168 -4.38 1.33 -20.87
C ARG A 168 -3.93 2.77 -20.59
N LEU A 169 -2.80 2.97 -19.93
CA LEU A 169 -2.34 4.30 -19.52
C LEU A 169 -1.24 4.88 -20.43
N GLY A 170 -0.64 4.07 -21.31
CA GLY A 170 0.44 4.50 -22.20
C GLY A 170 1.71 4.91 -21.45
N ARG A 171 1.96 4.40 -20.25
CA ARG A 171 3.11 4.74 -19.41
C ARG A 171 3.59 3.55 -18.56
N PRO A 172 4.90 3.51 -18.21
CA PRO A 172 5.45 2.40 -17.44
C PRO A 172 4.84 2.31 -16.03
N VAL A 173 4.54 1.09 -15.58
CA VAL A 173 4.15 0.75 -14.21
C VAL A 173 5.36 0.18 -13.48
N ARG A 174 5.88 0.95 -12.52
CA ARG A 174 7.15 0.66 -11.85
C ARG A 174 7.00 -0.09 -10.54
N PHE A 175 5.83 -0.01 -9.90
CA PHE A 175 5.63 -0.49 -8.54
C PHE A 175 4.52 -1.53 -8.48
N PHE A 176 4.75 -2.54 -7.63
CA PHE A 176 3.81 -3.60 -7.31
C PHE A 176 3.46 -3.54 -5.82
N SER A 177 2.21 -3.82 -5.46
CA SER A 177 1.81 -4.10 -4.07
C SER A 177 1.33 -5.54 -4.02
N TYR A 178 1.88 -6.33 -3.09
CA TYR A 178 1.43 -7.71 -2.90
C TYR A 178 0.04 -7.74 -2.29
N PRO A 179 -0.96 -8.40 -2.93
CA PRO A 179 -2.27 -8.61 -2.32
C PRO A 179 -2.14 -9.21 -0.91
N HIS A 180 -2.88 -8.65 0.05
CA HIS A 180 -2.80 -9.03 1.47
C HIS A 180 -1.41 -8.84 2.10
N GLY A 181 -0.46 -8.20 1.41
CA GLY A 181 0.94 -8.06 1.83
C GLY A 181 1.75 -9.36 1.81
N LEU A 182 1.13 -10.48 1.38
CA LEU A 182 1.72 -11.82 1.44
C LEU A 182 2.53 -12.14 0.19
N HIS A 183 3.75 -12.60 0.40
CA HIS A 183 4.65 -13.00 -0.68
C HIS A 183 5.69 -14.00 -0.18
N ASP A 184 6.22 -14.79 -1.09
CA ASP A 184 7.35 -15.69 -0.90
C ASP A 184 8.49 -15.37 -1.86
N THR A 185 9.51 -16.21 -1.90
CA THR A 185 10.68 -16.04 -2.80
C THR A 185 10.28 -16.12 -4.28
N ARG A 186 9.28 -16.95 -4.63
CA ARG A 186 8.76 -17.07 -6.00
C ARG A 186 8.12 -15.75 -6.43
N CYS A 187 7.23 -15.20 -5.60
CA CYS A 187 6.57 -13.92 -5.85
C CYS A 187 7.60 -12.81 -6.09
N ARG A 188 8.59 -12.66 -5.21
CA ARG A 188 9.63 -11.61 -5.33
C ARG A 188 10.42 -11.75 -6.62
N ARG A 189 10.85 -12.98 -6.96
CA ARG A 189 11.59 -13.25 -8.19
C ARG A 189 10.77 -12.90 -9.44
N LEU A 190 9.49 -13.25 -9.45
CA LEU A 190 8.59 -12.98 -10.58
C LEU A 190 8.28 -11.49 -10.72
N VAL A 191 8.08 -10.74 -9.62
CA VAL A 191 7.95 -9.28 -9.66
C VAL A 191 9.20 -8.63 -10.26
N ALA A 192 10.38 -9.05 -9.83
CA ALA A 192 11.65 -8.55 -10.39
C ALA A 192 11.78 -8.89 -11.89
N SER A 193 11.48 -10.14 -12.29
CA SER A 193 11.55 -10.57 -13.68
C SER A 193 10.50 -9.94 -14.61
N ALA A 194 9.37 -9.50 -14.05
CA ALA A 194 8.35 -8.75 -14.79
C ALA A 194 8.76 -7.29 -15.04
N GLY A 195 9.91 -6.85 -14.51
CA GLY A 195 10.45 -5.52 -14.75
C GLY A 195 9.84 -4.42 -13.86
N TYR A 196 9.26 -4.77 -12.71
CA TYR A 196 8.96 -3.78 -11.68
C TYR A 196 10.25 -3.28 -11.03
N SER A 197 10.25 -2.03 -10.60
CA SER A 197 11.40 -1.40 -9.92
C SER A 197 11.44 -1.69 -8.43
N ALA A 198 10.27 -1.89 -7.81
CA ALA A 198 10.14 -2.27 -6.41
C ALA A 198 8.73 -2.85 -6.12
N ALA A 199 8.60 -3.49 -4.95
CA ALA A 199 7.32 -4.00 -4.47
C ALA A 199 7.13 -3.74 -2.96
N CYS A 200 5.87 -3.49 -2.59
CA CYS A 200 5.44 -3.18 -1.24
C CYS A 200 4.79 -4.39 -0.56
N SER A 201 5.18 -4.64 0.68
CA SER A 201 4.56 -5.61 1.58
C SER A 201 3.75 -4.88 2.68
N THR A 202 3.25 -5.62 3.65
CA THR A 202 2.65 -5.07 4.89
C THR A 202 3.53 -5.31 6.12
N ARG A 203 4.81 -5.58 5.93
CA ARG A 203 5.78 -5.66 7.03
C ARG A 203 6.04 -4.26 7.57
N PHE A 204 6.02 -4.14 8.89
CA PHE A 204 6.34 -2.88 9.56
C PHE A 204 7.83 -2.54 9.46
N GLY A 205 8.16 -1.26 9.36
CA GLY A 205 9.53 -0.78 9.37
C GLY A 205 9.75 0.51 8.59
N GLY A 206 10.96 1.06 8.72
CA GLY A 206 11.49 2.07 7.80
C GLY A 206 12.12 1.41 6.59
N ASN A 207 12.25 2.15 5.51
CA ASN A 207 12.88 1.69 4.26
C ASN A 207 14.14 2.50 4.00
N GLY A 208 15.29 1.86 4.15
CA GLY A 208 16.62 2.42 3.92
C GLY A 208 17.48 1.54 3.03
N ALA A 209 18.78 1.80 2.95
CA ALA A 209 19.70 1.10 2.05
C ALA A 209 19.83 -0.41 2.31
N ALA A 210 19.43 -0.90 3.48
CA ALA A 210 19.41 -2.33 3.79
C ALA A 210 18.10 -3.03 3.38
N THR A 211 17.08 -2.28 2.92
CA THR A 211 15.78 -2.83 2.54
C THR A 211 15.86 -3.45 1.14
N ASP A 212 15.34 -4.67 1.00
CA ASP A 212 15.11 -5.27 -0.33
C ASP A 212 14.05 -4.46 -1.09
N PRO A 213 14.35 -3.88 -2.27
CA PRO A 213 13.38 -3.12 -3.05
C PRO A 213 12.09 -3.89 -3.36
N PHE A 214 12.18 -5.23 -3.47
CA PHE A 214 11.02 -6.08 -3.72
C PHE A 214 10.30 -6.54 -2.44
N GLN A 215 10.61 -5.88 -1.31
CA GLN A 215 10.02 -6.17 0.00
C GLN A 215 9.90 -4.91 0.86
N MET A 216 9.58 -3.76 0.24
CA MET A 216 9.43 -2.49 0.96
C MET A 216 8.38 -2.62 2.06
N HIS A 217 8.74 -2.12 3.22
CA HIS A 217 7.91 -2.15 4.42
C HIS A 217 6.82 -1.08 4.33
N ARG A 218 5.63 -1.39 4.83
CA ARG A 218 4.53 -0.42 4.94
C ARG A 218 3.83 -0.53 6.29
N SER A 219 3.33 0.61 6.75
CA SER A 219 2.44 0.68 7.90
C SER A 219 1.01 0.88 7.42
N GLU A 220 0.18 -0.13 7.57
CA GLU A 220 -1.25 -0.02 7.29
C GLU A 220 -1.89 0.97 8.26
N ILE A 221 -2.62 1.95 7.71
CA ILE A 221 -3.41 2.90 8.47
C ILE A 221 -4.85 2.41 8.50
N THR A 222 -5.38 2.31 9.70
CA THR A 222 -6.67 1.67 9.95
C THR A 222 -7.65 2.63 10.65
N HIS A 223 -8.92 2.29 10.61
CA HIS A 223 -9.97 2.98 11.37
C HIS A 223 -9.68 3.11 12.88
N TYR A 224 -8.90 2.17 13.43
CA TYR A 224 -8.57 2.15 14.85
C TYR A 224 -7.38 3.02 15.22
N ASP A 225 -6.73 3.66 14.23
CA ASP A 225 -5.62 4.55 14.50
C ASP A 225 -6.09 5.87 15.08
N THR A 226 -5.67 6.13 16.30
CA THR A 226 -5.80 7.44 16.94
C THR A 226 -4.78 8.42 16.36
N SER A 227 -4.93 9.72 16.57
CA SER A 227 -3.93 10.72 16.18
C SER A 227 -2.54 10.41 16.74
N TRP A 228 -2.46 9.80 17.92
CA TRP A 228 -1.19 9.40 18.51
C TRP A 228 -0.58 8.17 17.82
N SER A 229 -1.36 7.10 17.61
CA SER A 229 -0.87 5.90 16.93
C SER A 229 -0.48 6.18 15.48
N PHE A 230 -1.22 7.04 14.78
CA PHE A 230 -0.86 7.52 13.46
C PHE A 230 0.51 8.21 13.44
N ARG A 231 0.73 9.19 14.34
CA ARG A 231 2.01 9.90 14.45
C ARG A 231 3.15 8.94 14.81
N PHE A 232 2.87 7.94 15.63
CA PHE A 232 3.84 6.90 15.97
C PHE A 232 4.21 6.07 14.74
N LYS A 233 3.23 5.61 13.94
CA LYS A 233 3.46 4.91 12.67
C LYS A 233 4.25 5.77 11.67
N ALA A 234 3.86 7.02 11.48
CA ALA A 234 4.54 7.96 10.59
C ALA A 234 6.00 8.22 11.00
N ARG A 235 6.31 8.16 12.29
CA ARG A 235 7.65 8.37 12.81
C ARG A 235 8.52 7.11 12.78
N THR A 236 7.96 5.96 13.10
CA THR A 236 8.71 4.73 13.35
C THR A 236 8.56 3.69 12.25
N GLY A 237 7.47 3.70 11.51
CA GLY A 237 7.09 2.62 10.58
C GLY A 237 6.46 1.41 11.30
N PHE A 238 6.11 1.52 12.58
CA PHE A 238 5.57 0.42 13.38
C PHE A 238 4.24 0.80 14.02
N GLY A 239 3.34 -0.18 14.13
CA GLY A 239 2.24 -0.10 15.08
C GLY A 239 2.75 -0.30 16.52
N ILE A 240 2.07 0.27 17.50
CA ILE A 240 2.52 0.26 18.91
C ILE A 240 2.77 -1.16 19.43
N ARG A 241 1.85 -2.10 19.16
CA ARG A 241 2.01 -3.50 19.59
C ARG A 241 3.20 -4.17 18.89
N ALA A 242 3.35 -3.97 17.58
CA ALA A 242 4.46 -4.52 16.83
C ALA A 242 5.81 -3.94 17.29
N TRP A 243 5.85 -2.65 17.65
CA TRP A 243 7.01 -2.02 18.25
C TRP A 243 7.38 -2.65 19.59
N ALA A 244 6.40 -2.82 20.48
CA ALA A 244 6.63 -3.40 21.81
C ALA A 244 7.20 -4.83 21.75
N THR A 245 6.66 -5.68 20.87
CA THR A 245 7.16 -7.05 20.67
C THR A 245 8.56 -7.08 20.06
N ALA A 246 8.82 -6.23 19.07
CA ALA A 246 10.14 -6.13 18.44
C ALA A 246 11.23 -5.61 19.39
N THR A 247 10.89 -4.71 20.31
CA THR A 247 11.82 -4.20 21.33
C THR A 247 12.04 -5.15 22.50
N ALA A 248 11.05 -6.00 22.82
CA ALA A 248 11.18 -7.04 23.84
C ALA A 248 11.98 -8.27 23.37
N GLY A 249 12.45 -8.29 22.12
CA GLY A 249 13.17 -9.44 21.56
C GLY A 249 12.28 -10.62 21.21
N GLU A 250 10.98 -10.47 21.35
CA GLU A 250 10.01 -11.46 20.93
C GLU A 250 9.85 -11.40 19.42
N LEU A 251 10.16 -12.50 18.72
CA LEU A 251 9.88 -12.67 17.30
C LEU A 251 8.40 -12.37 17.05
N LEU A 252 8.13 -11.50 16.09
CA LEU A 252 6.81 -11.06 15.66
C LEU A 252 5.76 -12.19 15.75
N PRO A 253 4.62 -11.94 16.41
CA PRO A 253 3.63 -12.99 16.60
C PRO A 253 3.08 -13.52 15.29
N ARG A 254 2.81 -14.79 15.29
CA ARG A 254 2.27 -15.73 14.31
C ARG A 254 1.12 -15.28 13.40
N PHE A 255 0.82 -14.02 13.29
CA PHE A 255 -0.23 -13.50 12.38
C PHE A 255 0.18 -13.48 10.90
N MET A 256 1.45 -13.79 10.60
CA MET A 256 1.96 -13.85 9.22
C MET A 256 2.26 -15.27 8.72
N THR A 257 2.03 -16.29 9.49
CA THR A 257 2.06 -17.66 9.00
C THR A 257 0.62 -18.14 8.88
N GLY A 258 0.10 -18.15 7.68
CA GLY A 258 -1.17 -18.79 7.33
C GLY A 258 -1.11 -20.31 7.51
N GLN A 259 -1.06 -20.74 8.76
CA GLN A 259 -1.31 -22.12 9.19
C GLN A 259 -2.32 -22.07 10.33
N ASN A 260 -3.57 -21.88 9.97
CA ASN A 260 -4.64 -22.50 10.71
C ASN A 260 -5.28 -23.52 9.77
N GLY A 261 -4.91 -24.78 10.03
CA GLY A 261 -5.56 -25.93 9.46
C GLY A 261 -7.07 -25.84 9.67
N MET A 262 -7.78 -25.82 8.58
CA MET A 262 -9.10 -26.41 8.50
C MET A 262 -8.89 -27.75 7.80
N THR A 263 -8.76 -28.80 8.56
CA THR A 263 -9.11 -30.17 8.17
C THR A 263 -10.62 -30.31 8.09
N PRO A 264 -11.12 -31.31 7.33
CA PRO A 264 -12.30 -31.30 6.46
C PRO A 264 -13.63 -31.15 7.14
#